data_a2570dea122763418a7a98e8814464c8
#
_entry.id   a2570dea122763418a7a98e8814464c8
#
_cell.length_a   1.000
_cell.length_b   1.000
_cell.length_c   1.000
_cell.angle_alpha   90.00
_cell.angle_beta   90.00
_cell.angle_gamma   90.00
#
_symmetry.space_group_name_H-M   'P 1'
#
loop_
_entity.id
_entity.type
_entity.pdbx_description
1 polymer ?
#
loop_
_entity_poly.entity_id
_entity_poly.type
_entity_poly.pdbx_seq_one_letter_code
_entity_poly.pdbx_strand_id
1 'polypeptide(L)'
;MTLELQDTPIKFDAFESRSEVSLAAPYGCMAFSRVWAMPSANTFSVPPIGAMVQRYLKAAKISCDPFARNKRWATYTNDLNPKTEAEHHMDAEAFLRMLVAQGVRCDLAILDPPYSPRQISECYREAGIKCGMAETQNAALYSRVKSAMAEVLTDDAIVLSFGWNSVGMGQKRGFAPIEILLVCHGGAHNDTICLAERKRPNFQGALR
;
A
#
# COMPACT_ATOMS: atom_id res chain seq x y z
N MET A 1 -19.91 47.76 -14.37
CA MET A 1 -20.28 46.47 -14.98
C MET A 1 -19.87 45.38 -13.97
N THR A 2 -20.79 45.09 -13.09
CA THR A 2 -20.57 44.20 -11.93
C THR A 2 -20.86 42.78 -12.38
N LEU A 3 -19.86 41.91 -12.36
CA LEU A 3 -20.05 40.46 -12.62
C LEU A 3 -20.65 39.83 -11.38
N GLU A 4 -21.91 39.45 -11.44
CA GLU A 4 -22.56 38.60 -10.46
C GLU A 4 -22.05 37.17 -10.65
N LEU A 5 -21.32 36.67 -9.64
CA LEU A 5 -20.99 35.25 -9.50
C LEU A 5 -22.28 34.52 -9.09
N GLN A 6 -22.84 33.74 -9.98
CA GLN A 6 -23.94 32.84 -9.68
C GLN A 6 -23.41 31.71 -8.81
N ASP A 7 -23.77 31.69 -7.52
CA ASP A 7 -23.62 30.57 -6.61
C ASP A 7 -24.55 29.41 -7.04
N THR A 8 -24.02 28.50 -7.84
CA THR A 8 -24.69 27.24 -8.10
C THR A 8 -24.22 26.24 -7.03
N PRO A 9 -25.10 25.70 -6.20
CA PRO A 9 -24.71 24.72 -5.20
C PRO A 9 -24.22 23.45 -5.90
N ILE A 10 -22.95 23.10 -5.68
CA ILE A 10 -22.36 21.84 -6.13
C ILE A 10 -23.01 20.72 -5.31
N LYS A 11 -23.95 19.99 -5.91
CA LYS A 11 -24.45 18.74 -5.35
C LYS A 11 -23.33 17.71 -5.42
N PHE A 12 -22.79 17.39 -4.28
CA PHE A 12 -21.89 16.23 -4.11
C PHE A 12 -22.73 14.96 -4.14
N ASP A 13 -22.94 14.40 -5.31
CA ASP A 13 -23.35 12.99 -5.40
C ASP A 13 -22.14 12.14 -5.02
N ALA A 14 -22.34 11.38 -3.94
CA ALA A 14 -21.28 10.77 -3.13
C ALA A 14 -20.55 9.60 -3.79
N PHE A 15 -20.38 9.51 -5.10
CA PHE A 15 -19.58 8.43 -5.71
C PHE A 15 -19.09 8.65 -7.17
N GLU A 16 -19.37 9.75 -7.83
CA GLU A 16 -19.10 9.90 -9.28
C GLU A 16 -18.38 11.19 -9.71
N SER A 17 -17.43 11.70 -8.97
CA SER A 17 -16.52 12.69 -9.56
C SER A 17 -15.08 12.16 -9.58
N ARG A 18 -14.82 11.18 -10.45
CA ARG A 18 -13.47 10.91 -10.92
C ARG A 18 -13.07 12.02 -11.89
N SER A 19 -12.48 13.08 -11.40
CA SER A 19 -11.62 13.89 -12.25
C SER A 19 -10.36 13.07 -12.51
N GLU A 20 -10.39 12.21 -13.53
CA GLU A 20 -9.20 11.52 -14.00
C GLU A 20 -8.28 12.54 -14.66
N VAL A 21 -7.37 13.10 -13.90
CA VAL A 21 -6.27 13.87 -14.45
C VAL A 21 -5.22 12.85 -14.88
N SER A 22 -5.13 12.59 -16.18
CA SER A 22 -4.03 11.84 -16.76
C SER A 22 -2.77 12.71 -16.72
N LEU A 23 -1.91 12.47 -15.73
CA LEU A 23 -0.60 13.10 -15.69
C LEU A 23 0.38 12.30 -16.54
N ALA A 24 1.01 12.94 -17.53
CA ALA A 24 2.09 12.34 -18.27
C ALA A 24 3.25 12.04 -17.31
N ALA A 25 3.46 10.76 -17.02
CA ALA A 25 4.60 10.29 -16.24
C ALA A 25 5.68 9.77 -17.20
N PRO A 26 6.96 9.73 -16.81
CA PRO A 26 8.06 9.21 -17.65
C PRO A 26 7.85 7.79 -18.18
N TYR A 27 6.81 7.11 -17.70
CA TYR A 27 6.54 5.69 -17.96
C TYR A 27 5.07 5.40 -18.32
N GLY A 28 4.32 6.38 -18.83
CA GLY A 28 2.91 6.25 -19.21
C GLY A 28 1.98 7.14 -18.39
N CYS A 29 0.67 7.04 -18.63
CA CYS A 29 -0.33 7.79 -17.88
C CYS A 29 -0.53 7.20 -16.49
N MET A 30 -0.53 8.06 -15.46
CA MET A 30 -0.87 7.72 -14.09
C MET A 30 -2.25 8.29 -13.75
N ALA A 31 -3.14 7.46 -13.22
CA ALA A 31 -4.41 7.93 -12.70
C ALA A 31 -4.21 8.61 -11.34
N PHE A 32 -4.82 9.78 -11.14
CA PHE A 32 -4.84 10.47 -9.86
C PHE A 32 -6.28 10.75 -9.46
N SER A 33 -6.63 10.42 -8.24
CA SER A 33 -7.93 10.73 -7.65
C SER A 33 -7.79 11.21 -6.21
N ARG A 34 -8.73 12.05 -5.78
CA ARG A 34 -8.79 12.59 -4.42
C ARG A 34 -10.20 12.42 -3.90
N VAL A 35 -10.33 11.88 -2.68
CA VAL A 35 -11.62 11.72 -2.00
C VAL A 35 -11.48 12.11 -0.53
N TRP A 36 -12.61 12.42 0.10
CA TRP A 36 -12.67 12.60 1.55
C TRP A 36 -13.34 11.39 2.18
N ALA A 37 -12.78 10.86 3.28
CA ALA A 37 -13.39 9.81 4.07
C ALA A 37 -12.96 9.90 5.53
N MET A 38 -13.81 9.45 6.45
CA MET A 38 -13.44 9.34 7.87
C MET A 38 -12.28 8.35 8.04
N PRO A 39 -11.29 8.70 8.90
CA PRO A 39 -10.18 7.78 9.19
C PRO A 39 -10.65 6.56 9.97
N SER A 40 -9.91 5.48 9.85
CA SER A 40 -10.10 4.25 10.64
C SER A 40 -8.74 3.70 11.09
N ALA A 41 -8.72 3.07 12.27
CA ALA A 41 -7.55 2.33 12.74
C ALA A 41 -7.21 1.13 11.85
N ASN A 42 -8.16 0.67 11.03
CA ASN A 42 -7.96 -0.36 10.01
C ASN A 42 -8.01 0.30 8.64
N THR A 43 -6.88 0.43 7.97
CA THR A 43 -6.71 1.10 6.68
C THR A 43 -7.78 0.69 5.66
N PHE A 44 -8.00 -0.61 5.50
CA PHE A 44 -8.94 -1.15 4.49
C PHE A 44 -10.41 -1.07 4.88
N SER A 45 -10.72 -0.62 6.10
CA SER A 45 -12.10 -0.30 6.53
C SER A 45 -12.54 1.09 6.08
N VAL A 46 -11.62 1.93 5.61
CA VAL A 46 -11.93 3.20 4.96
C VAL A 46 -12.48 2.89 3.55
N PRO A 47 -13.75 3.22 3.25
CA PRO A 47 -14.43 2.70 2.05
C PRO A 47 -13.69 2.89 0.73
N PRO A 48 -13.16 4.09 0.38
CA PRO A 48 -12.44 4.26 -0.88
C PRO A 48 -11.14 3.46 -0.95
N ILE A 49 -10.45 3.25 0.19
CA ILE A 49 -9.24 2.43 0.26
C ILE A 49 -9.60 0.96 0.05
N GLY A 50 -10.59 0.46 0.80
CA GLY A 50 -11.07 -0.91 0.65
C GLY A 50 -11.54 -1.22 -0.77
N ALA A 51 -12.26 -0.30 -1.42
CA ALA A 51 -12.70 -0.43 -2.80
C ALA A 51 -11.52 -0.53 -3.79
N MET A 52 -10.47 0.28 -3.60
CA MET A 52 -9.24 0.19 -4.41
C MET A 52 -8.57 -1.17 -4.24
N VAL A 53 -8.36 -1.63 -3.00
CA VAL A 53 -7.74 -2.94 -2.71
C VAL A 53 -8.54 -4.07 -3.35
N GLN A 54 -9.86 -4.10 -3.15
CA GLN A 54 -10.73 -5.15 -3.72
C GLN A 54 -10.72 -5.17 -5.25
N ARG A 55 -10.65 -4.01 -5.89
CA ARG A 55 -10.57 -3.91 -7.35
C ARG A 55 -9.31 -4.57 -7.89
N TYR A 56 -8.15 -4.35 -7.25
CA TYR A 56 -6.89 -4.98 -7.66
C TYR A 56 -6.85 -6.46 -7.32
N LEU A 57 -7.33 -6.86 -6.13
CA LEU A 57 -7.42 -8.27 -5.74
C LEU A 57 -8.30 -9.10 -6.69
N LYS A 58 -9.41 -8.53 -7.15
CA LYS A 58 -10.31 -9.18 -8.11
C LYS A 58 -9.64 -9.46 -9.46
N ALA A 59 -8.66 -8.66 -9.84
CA ALA A 59 -7.90 -8.83 -11.09
C ALA A 59 -6.67 -9.74 -10.92
N ALA A 60 -6.21 -9.95 -9.69
CA ALA A 60 -5.04 -10.76 -9.37
C ALA A 60 -5.37 -12.26 -9.36
N LYS A 61 -4.37 -13.09 -9.69
CA LYS A 61 -4.45 -14.55 -9.57
C LYS A 61 -3.88 -15.03 -8.25
N ILE A 62 -2.71 -14.51 -7.88
CA ILE A 62 -1.98 -14.88 -6.66
C ILE A 62 -1.49 -13.60 -6.01
N SER A 63 -1.89 -13.38 -4.75
CA SER A 63 -1.55 -12.17 -4.02
C SER A 63 -0.92 -12.46 -2.67
N CYS A 64 -0.11 -11.53 -2.15
CA CYS A 64 0.46 -11.62 -0.80
C CYS A 64 0.29 -10.32 -0.02
N ASP A 65 0.11 -10.45 1.29
CA ASP A 65 0.02 -9.35 2.25
C ASP A 65 0.85 -9.68 3.50
N PRO A 66 2.05 -9.11 3.65
CA PRO A 66 2.91 -9.36 4.80
C PRO A 66 2.48 -8.64 6.09
N PHE A 67 1.44 -7.79 6.05
CA PHE A 67 0.94 -6.99 7.17
C PHE A 67 -0.60 -7.09 7.30
N ALA A 68 -1.17 -8.25 7.07
CA ALA A 68 -2.59 -8.46 6.84
C ALA A 68 -3.49 -8.22 8.07
N ARG A 69 -2.94 -8.29 9.29
CA ARG A 69 -3.73 -8.24 10.52
C ARG A 69 -4.90 -9.24 10.46
N ASN A 70 -6.14 -8.76 10.57
CA ASN A 70 -7.36 -9.58 10.51
C ASN A 70 -8.03 -9.58 9.11
N LYS A 71 -7.32 -9.15 8.06
CA LYS A 71 -7.87 -9.11 6.69
C LYS A 71 -7.24 -10.20 5.83
N ARG A 72 -7.92 -11.34 5.72
CA ARG A 72 -7.48 -12.46 4.87
C ARG A 72 -7.95 -12.27 3.42
N TRP A 73 -7.61 -11.12 2.83
CA TRP A 73 -8.04 -10.78 1.47
C TRP A 73 -7.06 -11.28 0.40
N ALA A 74 -5.77 -11.31 0.72
CA ALA A 74 -4.76 -11.86 -0.17
C ALA A 74 -4.71 -13.40 -0.12
N THR A 75 -4.13 -14.01 -1.15
CA THR A 75 -3.93 -15.47 -1.22
C THR A 75 -3.02 -15.97 -0.09
N TYR A 76 -1.94 -15.23 0.17
CA TYR A 76 -1.01 -15.50 1.27
C TYR A 76 -1.00 -14.31 2.21
N THR A 77 -1.30 -14.54 3.47
CA THR A 77 -1.39 -13.49 4.49
C THR A 77 -0.43 -13.77 5.65
N ASN A 78 0.21 -12.71 6.13
CA ASN A 78 1.09 -12.75 7.28
C ASN A 78 0.86 -11.57 8.21
N ASP A 79 1.09 -11.76 9.47
CA ASP A 79 1.22 -10.70 10.46
C ASP A 79 2.19 -11.13 11.56
N LEU A 80 2.93 -10.20 12.14
CA LEU A 80 3.85 -10.50 13.23
C LEU A 80 3.11 -10.93 14.50
N ASN A 81 1.89 -10.42 14.72
CA ASN A 81 1.08 -10.71 15.90
C ASN A 81 0.33 -12.03 15.74
N PRO A 82 0.64 -13.08 16.57
CA PRO A 82 0.03 -14.39 16.47
C PRO A 82 -1.47 -14.44 16.86
N LYS A 83 -2.02 -13.30 17.34
CA LYS A 83 -3.43 -13.19 17.70
C LYS A 83 -4.32 -12.74 16.54
N THR A 84 -3.73 -12.40 15.39
CA THR A 84 -4.46 -11.99 14.20
C THR A 84 -4.96 -13.20 13.42
N GLU A 85 -5.85 -12.95 12.44
CA GLU A 85 -6.42 -13.98 11.58
C GLU A 85 -5.52 -14.30 10.36
N ALA A 86 -4.33 -13.70 10.27
CA ALA A 86 -3.39 -13.99 9.19
C ALA A 86 -3.02 -15.48 9.18
N GLU A 87 -2.69 -16.03 8.02
CA GLU A 87 -2.33 -17.45 7.85
C GLU A 87 -0.96 -17.77 8.46
N HIS A 88 -0.02 -16.82 8.34
CA HIS A 88 1.34 -16.94 8.87
C HIS A 88 1.57 -15.89 9.93
N HIS A 89 2.45 -16.21 10.90
CA HIS A 89 2.81 -15.30 11.99
C HIS A 89 4.33 -15.26 12.15
N MET A 90 4.97 -14.43 11.30
CA MET A 90 6.42 -14.28 11.32
C MET A 90 6.84 -12.86 10.87
N ASP A 91 8.12 -12.58 10.93
CA ASP A 91 8.68 -11.35 10.36
C ASP A 91 8.33 -11.22 8.88
N ALA A 92 8.01 -10.01 8.43
CA ALA A 92 7.52 -9.76 7.07
C ALA A 92 8.56 -10.10 5.99
N GLU A 93 9.88 -9.86 6.25
CA GLU A 93 10.95 -10.26 5.32
C GLU A 93 11.06 -11.79 5.27
N ALA A 94 11.02 -12.45 6.44
CA ALA A 94 11.10 -13.90 6.52
C ALA A 94 9.93 -14.59 5.80
N PHE A 95 8.72 -14.05 5.93
CA PHE A 95 7.53 -14.51 5.20
C PHE A 95 7.72 -14.43 3.68
N LEU A 96 8.15 -13.28 3.17
CA LEU A 96 8.37 -13.10 1.73
C LEU A 96 9.46 -14.03 1.20
N ARG A 97 10.56 -14.20 1.94
CA ARG A 97 11.62 -15.16 1.59
C ARG A 97 11.15 -16.61 1.62
N MET A 98 10.28 -16.97 2.55
CA MET A 98 9.64 -18.30 2.59
C MET A 98 8.84 -18.53 1.30
N LEU A 99 8.01 -17.58 0.86
CA LEU A 99 7.25 -17.69 -0.39
C LEU A 99 8.19 -17.86 -1.61
N VAL A 100 9.28 -17.11 -1.67
CA VAL A 100 10.29 -17.26 -2.73
C VAL A 100 10.92 -18.66 -2.71
N ALA A 101 11.28 -19.16 -1.53
CA ALA A 101 11.87 -20.51 -1.37
C ALA A 101 10.89 -21.62 -1.77
N GLN A 102 9.60 -21.42 -1.62
CA GLN A 102 8.54 -22.32 -2.07
C GLN A 102 8.21 -22.19 -3.57
N GLY A 103 8.91 -21.31 -4.30
CA GLY A 103 8.66 -21.07 -5.73
C GLY A 103 7.38 -20.28 -6.01
N VAL A 104 6.76 -19.67 -4.98
CA VAL A 104 5.57 -18.84 -5.16
C VAL A 104 5.92 -17.58 -5.94
N ARG A 105 5.05 -17.22 -6.88
CA ARG A 105 5.12 -15.97 -7.66
C ARG A 105 3.78 -15.26 -7.59
N CYS A 106 3.79 -14.04 -7.07
CA CYS A 106 2.60 -13.21 -6.91
C CYS A 106 2.51 -12.17 -8.02
N ASP A 107 1.30 -11.92 -8.52
CA ASP A 107 1.02 -10.84 -9.46
C ASP A 107 0.46 -9.58 -8.75
N LEU A 108 0.16 -9.69 -7.45
CA LEU A 108 -0.22 -8.57 -6.59
C LEU A 108 0.42 -8.69 -5.21
N ALA A 109 0.93 -7.60 -4.68
CA ALA A 109 1.29 -7.49 -3.26
C ALA A 109 0.64 -6.26 -2.60
N ILE A 110 0.33 -6.40 -1.32
CA ILE A 110 -0.17 -5.33 -0.46
C ILE A 110 0.95 -4.95 0.50
N LEU A 111 1.27 -3.66 0.58
CA LEU A 111 2.31 -3.10 1.44
C LEU A 111 1.71 -2.02 2.34
N ASP A 112 1.15 -2.43 3.49
CA ASP A 112 0.56 -1.57 4.50
C ASP A 112 1.29 -1.70 5.86
N PRO A 113 2.59 -1.35 5.92
CA PRO A 113 3.37 -1.46 7.15
C PRO A 113 2.97 -0.38 8.15
N PRO A 114 3.29 -0.53 9.43
CA PRO A 114 3.14 0.55 10.40
C PRO A 114 3.94 1.79 9.97
N TYR A 115 3.30 2.98 9.95
CA TYR A 115 3.85 4.21 9.34
C TYR A 115 4.74 5.03 10.27
N SER A 116 4.70 4.76 11.55
CA SER A 116 5.44 5.56 12.54
C SER A 116 6.17 4.67 13.56
N PRO A 117 7.24 5.19 14.20
CA PRO A 117 7.94 4.49 15.28
C PRO A 117 6.99 4.04 16.41
N ARG A 118 5.96 4.85 16.70
CA ARG A 118 4.94 4.50 17.69
C ARG A 118 4.15 3.28 17.27
N GLN A 119 3.64 3.24 16.04
CA GLN A 119 2.88 2.10 15.50
C GLN A 119 3.75 0.83 15.45
N ILE A 120 5.03 0.95 15.06
CA ILE A 120 5.98 -0.17 15.10
C ILE A 120 6.08 -0.71 16.52
N SER A 121 6.32 0.17 17.51
CA SER A 121 6.41 -0.23 18.92
C SER A 121 5.12 -0.88 19.44
N GLU A 122 3.96 -0.38 19.02
CA GLU A 122 2.65 -0.96 19.35
C GLU A 122 2.49 -2.36 18.75
N CYS A 123 2.83 -2.57 17.48
CA CYS A 123 2.78 -3.88 16.81
C CYS A 123 3.69 -4.91 17.50
N TYR A 124 4.93 -4.56 17.83
CA TYR A 124 5.86 -5.45 18.54
C TYR A 124 5.36 -5.80 19.94
N ARG A 125 4.83 -4.82 20.67
CA ARG A 125 4.25 -5.04 22.00
C ARG A 125 3.03 -5.97 21.94
N GLU A 126 2.15 -5.78 20.97
CA GLU A 126 0.98 -6.66 20.75
C GLU A 126 1.40 -8.09 20.40
N ALA A 127 2.48 -8.25 19.66
CA ALA A 127 3.09 -9.56 19.37
C ALA A 127 3.84 -10.17 20.56
N GLY A 128 3.97 -9.44 21.69
CA GLY A 128 4.72 -9.90 22.86
C GLY A 128 6.24 -9.84 22.71
N ILE A 129 6.73 -9.11 21.70
CA ILE A 129 8.16 -8.97 21.38
C ILE A 129 8.67 -7.64 21.95
N LYS A 130 9.83 -7.68 22.63
CA LYS A 130 10.50 -6.45 23.06
C LYS A 130 11.05 -5.71 21.85
N CYS A 131 10.62 -4.48 21.66
CA CYS A 131 11.09 -3.60 20.58
C CYS A 131 12.10 -2.59 21.17
N GLY A 132 13.28 -2.51 20.58
CA GLY A 132 14.30 -1.52 20.90
C GLY A 132 14.25 -0.32 19.96
N MET A 133 15.12 0.69 20.20
CA MET A 133 15.23 1.86 19.30
C MET A 133 15.72 1.48 17.91
N ALA A 134 16.51 0.41 17.78
CA ALA A 134 17.02 -0.05 16.49
C ALA A 134 15.91 -0.50 15.55
N GLU A 135 14.88 -1.18 16.07
CA GLU A 135 13.73 -1.66 15.29
C GLU A 135 12.81 -0.51 14.90
N THR A 136 12.58 0.45 15.79
CA THR A 136 11.66 1.58 15.55
C THR A 136 12.19 2.63 14.59
N GLN A 137 13.52 2.73 14.44
CA GLN A 137 14.18 3.73 13.57
C GLN A 137 14.74 3.12 12.27
N ASN A 138 14.47 1.85 12.01
CA ASN A 138 15.16 1.11 10.97
C ASN A 138 14.56 1.27 9.58
N ALA A 139 14.92 2.35 8.87
CA ALA A 139 14.64 2.49 7.45
C ALA A 139 15.17 1.29 6.61
N ALA A 140 16.21 0.60 7.11
CA ALA A 140 16.76 -0.58 6.47
C ALA A 140 15.79 -1.77 6.52
N LEU A 141 14.95 -1.91 7.55
CA LEU A 141 13.93 -2.96 7.64
C LEU A 141 12.96 -2.89 6.45
N TYR A 142 12.37 -1.73 6.22
CA TYR A 142 11.46 -1.55 5.08
C TYR A 142 12.16 -1.72 3.73
N SER A 143 13.44 -1.36 3.65
CA SER A 143 14.22 -1.60 2.42
C SER A 143 14.39 -3.10 2.16
N ARG A 144 14.66 -3.92 3.20
CA ARG A 144 14.77 -5.39 3.08
C ARG A 144 13.44 -6.04 2.71
N VAL A 145 12.34 -5.64 3.37
CA VAL A 145 10.99 -6.12 3.05
C VAL A 145 10.65 -5.82 1.59
N LYS A 146 10.87 -4.58 1.12
CA LYS A 146 10.62 -4.21 -0.27
C LYS A 146 11.50 -4.99 -1.26
N SER A 147 12.74 -5.29 -0.92
CA SER A 147 13.61 -6.10 -1.77
C SER A 147 13.13 -7.55 -1.86
N ALA A 148 12.79 -8.18 -0.73
CA ALA A 148 12.21 -9.52 -0.72
C ALA A 148 10.84 -9.56 -1.46
N MET A 149 10.03 -8.50 -1.33
CA MET A 149 8.78 -8.37 -2.07
C MET A 149 9.02 -8.31 -3.59
N ALA A 150 10.04 -7.57 -4.05
CA ALA A 150 10.37 -7.52 -5.47
C ALA A 150 10.80 -8.88 -6.04
N GLU A 151 11.37 -9.77 -5.20
CA GLU A 151 11.78 -11.12 -5.59
C GLU A 151 10.58 -12.08 -5.74
N VAL A 152 9.56 -11.98 -4.90
CA VAL A 152 8.36 -12.83 -4.97
C VAL A 152 7.41 -12.43 -6.10
N LEU A 153 7.55 -11.23 -6.63
CA LEU A 153 6.65 -10.67 -7.64
C LEU A 153 7.07 -11.07 -9.07
N THR A 154 6.06 -11.43 -9.87
CA THR A 154 6.21 -11.64 -11.32
C THR A 154 6.55 -10.33 -12.04
N ASP A 155 6.94 -10.39 -13.30
CA ASP A 155 6.96 -9.24 -14.17
C ASP A 155 5.52 -8.72 -14.37
N ASP A 156 5.36 -7.42 -14.55
CA ASP A 156 4.06 -6.72 -14.61
C ASP A 156 3.20 -6.78 -13.34
N ALA A 157 3.70 -7.38 -12.26
CA ALA A 157 3.00 -7.42 -10.98
C ALA A 157 2.70 -6.02 -10.44
N ILE A 158 1.63 -5.92 -9.67
CA ILE A 158 1.22 -4.69 -9.01
C ILE A 158 1.57 -4.73 -7.52
N VAL A 159 1.99 -3.59 -6.97
CA VAL A 159 2.11 -3.37 -5.53
C VAL A 159 1.19 -2.22 -5.13
N LEU A 160 0.35 -2.47 -4.15
CA LEU A 160 -0.44 -1.43 -3.48
C LEU A 160 0.30 -1.03 -2.22
N SER A 161 0.73 0.22 -2.15
CA SER A 161 1.40 0.79 -0.98
C SER A 161 0.51 1.84 -0.34
N PHE A 162 0.44 1.83 0.99
CA PHE A 162 -0.34 2.77 1.79
C PHE A 162 0.57 3.52 2.74
N GLY A 163 0.22 4.76 3.08
CA GLY A 163 1.02 5.55 4.01
C GLY A 163 0.80 7.04 3.89
N TRP A 164 1.70 7.80 4.51
CA TRP A 164 1.70 9.25 4.50
C TRP A 164 2.63 9.85 3.42
N ASN A 165 3.19 9.00 2.56
CA ASN A 165 4.03 9.39 1.44
C ASN A 165 3.83 8.45 0.26
N SER A 166 4.31 8.87 -0.91
CA SER A 166 4.20 8.13 -2.17
C SER A 166 5.51 7.43 -2.58
N VAL A 167 6.37 7.08 -1.63
CA VAL A 167 7.68 6.44 -1.95
C VAL A 167 7.50 5.03 -2.50
N GLY A 168 6.51 4.28 -2.03
CA GLY A 168 6.19 2.94 -2.50
C GLY A 168 7.39 1.99 -2.62
N MET A 169 7.40 1.15 -3.63
CA MET A 169 8.52 0.27 -4.00
C MET A 169 9.66 1.05 -4.66
N GLY A 170 9.30 1.98 -5.54
CA GLY A 170 10.19 2.95 -6.16
C GLY A 170 10.93 2.46 -7.41
N GLN A 171 11.38 3.43 -8.20
CA GLN A 171 12.01 3.19 -9.49
C GLN A 171 13.32 2.37 -9.41
N LYS A 172 14.07 2.51 -8.31
CA LYS A 172 15.32 1.73 -8.10
C LYS A 172 15.10 0.22 -8.03
N ARG A 173 13.86 -0.21 -7.73
CA ARG A 173 13.45 -1.62 -7.74
C ARG A 173 12.68 -2.00 -9.00
N GLY A 174 12.59 -1.11 -9.99
CA GLY A 174 11.91 -1.36 -11.24
C GLY A 174 10.41 -1.10 -11.22
N PHE A 175 9.89 -0.37 -10.25
CA PHE A 175 8.48 -0.07 -10.16
C PHE A 175 8.16 1.34 -10.68
N ALA A 176 7.01 1.46 -11.35
CA ALA A 176 6.49 2.72 -11.85
C ALA A 176 5.08 2.95 -11.33
N PRO A 177 4.75 4.17 -10.85
CA PRO A 177 3.41 4.49 -10.40
C PRO A 177 2.43 4.44 -11.57
N ILE A 178 1.25 3.85 -11.32
CA ILE A 178 0.15 3.77 -12.30
C ILE A 178 -1.13 4.41 -11.77
N GLU A 179 -1.30 4.49 -10.44
CA GLU A 179 -2.45 5.13 -9.82
C GLU A 179 -2.09 5.70 -8.45
N ILE A 180 -2.61 6.88 -8.13
CA ILE A 180 -2.61 7.46 -6.79
C ILE A 180 -4.04 7.80 -6.40
N LEU A 181 -4.49 7.28 -5.25
CA LEU A 181 -5.69 7.72 -4.56
C LEU A 181 -5.27 8.47 -3.29
N LEU A 182 -5.55 9.76 -3.24
CA LEU A 182 -5.37 10.57 -2.03
C LEU A 182 -6.67 10.57 -1.23
N VAL A 183 -6.64 9.99 -0.03
CA VAL A 183 -7.78 10.00 0.88
C VAL A 183 -7.55 11.04 1.96
N CYS A 184 -8.30 12.12 1.89
CA CYS A 184 -8.26 13.21 2.85
C CYS A 184 -9.13 12.87 4.04
N HIS A 185 -8.58 12.99 5.26
CA HIS A 185 -9.29 12.67 6.50
C HIS A 185 -9.73 13.93 7.25
N GLY A 186 -9.12 15.07 6.97
CA GLY A 186 -9.42 16.35 7.62
C GLY A 186 -9.01 16.41 9.10
N GLY A 187 -9.21 17.58 9.71
CA GLY A 187 -8.89 17.81 11.10
C GLY A 187 -7.42 17.58 11.45
N ALA A 188 -7.16 16.86 12.54
CA ALA A 188 -5.82 16.54 13.03
C ALA A 188 -5.26 15.22 12.51
N HIS A 189 -5.93 14.61 11.53
CA HIS A 189 -5.50 13.32 10.94
C HIS A 189 -4.64 13.55 9.69
N ASN A 190 -3.60 12.73 9.55
CA ASN A 190 -2.83 12.69 8.31
C ASN A 190 -3.67 12.04 7.20
N ASP A 191 -3.59 12.60 5.99
CA ASP A 191 -4.18 11.98 4.80
C ASP A 191 -3.50 10.66 4.48
N THR A 192 -4.24 9.73 3.88
CA THR A 192 -3.69 8.45 3.41
C THR A 192 -3.43 8.54 1.91
N ILE A 193 -2.21 8.25 1.52
CA ILE A 193 -1.80 8.10 0.12
C ILE A 193 -1.82 6.61 -0.21
N CYS A 194 -2.69 6.23 -1.14
CA CYS A 194 -2.76 4.88 -1.68
C CYS A 194 -2.09 4.90 -3.06
N LEU A 195 -1.00 4.18 -3.21
CA LEU A 195 -0.19 4.15 -4.43
C LEU A 195 -0.24 2.76 -5.03
N ALA A 196 -0.62 2.65 -6.30
CA ALA A 196 -0.42 1.45 -7.09
C ALA A 196 0.78 1.63 -8.01
N GLU A 197 1.72 0.70 -7.95
CA GLU A 197 2.91 0.65 -8.79
C GLU A 197 2.95 -0.64 -9.58
N ARG A 198 3.41 -0.58 -10.82
CA ARG A 198 3.64 -1.75 -11.67
C ARG A 198 5.12 -2.07 -11.76
N LYS A 199 5.48 -3.33 -11.59
CA LYS A 199 6.83 -3.83 -11.86
C LYS A 199 7.08 -3.84 -13.36
N ARG A 200 8.23 -3.29 -13.78
CA ARG A 200 8.61 -3.28 -15.20
C ARG A 200 9.16 -4.63 -15.61
N PRO A 201 8.75 -5.16 -16.76
CA PRO A 201 9.35 -6.36 -17.32
C PRO A 201 10.85 -6.16 -17.53
N ASN A 202 11.62 -7.21 -17.30
CA ASN A 202 13.08 -7.24 -17.54
C ASN A 202 13.88 -6.10 -16.91
N PHE A 203 13.39 -5.51 -15.82
CA PHE A 203 14.18 -4.53 -15.08
C PHE A 203 15.39 -5.19 -14.43
N GLN A 204 16.53 -5.07 -15.07
CA GLN A 204 17.84 -5.39 -14.47
C GLN A 204 18.23 -4.17 -13.63
N GLY A 205 17.83 -4.17 -12.36
CA GLY A 205 18.24 -3.12 -11.42
C GLY A 205 19.75 -3.04 -11.37
N ALA A 206 20.28 -1.85 -11.59
CA ALA A 206 21.67 -1.59 -11.21
C ALA A 206 21.75 -1.75 -9.68
N LEU A 207 22.13 -2.94 -9.23
CA LEU A 207 22.62 -3.16 -7.88
C LEU A 207 23.92 -2.34 -7.74
N ARG A 208 23.78 -1.10 -7.27
CA ARG A 208 24.87 -0.28 -6.79
C ARG A 208 24.64 0.10 -5.36
#